data_79fbc1c073ec5afaf4e7771c7e88b55d
#
_entry.id   79fbc1c073ec5afaf4e7771c7e88b55d
#
_cell.length_a   1.000
_cell.length_b   1.000
_cell.length_c   1.000
_cell.angle_alpha   90.00
_cell.angle_beta   90.00
_cell.angle_gamma   90.00
#
_symmetry.space_group_name_H-M   'P 1'
#
loop_
_entity.id
_entity.type
_entity.pdbx_description
1 polymer ?
#
loop_
_entity_poly.entity_id
_entity_poly.type
_entity_poly.pdbx_seq_one_letter_code
_entity_poly.pdbx_strand_id
1 'polypeptide(L)'
;MKETSRLTADQILDKMAKYCAYQERSVKEVTDKLKTFEISEKDLEEIINYLIDNKFVNDERFAHAFVRGKINQSGWGVNKIRFHLMQKGIAKETIDEALGQTDEDLYRQRLINILKTKSKTIKAETDFERKRKLAAYAMQKGFEGALVWEVLKECF
;
A
#
# COMPACT_ATOMS: atom_id res chain seq x y z
N MET A 1 -16.70 -24.05 3.32
CA MET A 1 -18.02 -24.41 3.84
C MET A 1 -18.43 -23.38 4.89
N LYS A 2 -19.62 -22.83 4.73
CA LYS A 2 -20.13 -21.87 5.72
C LYS A 2 -20.37 -22.60 7.04
N GLU A 3 -20.01 -21.98 8.14
CA GLU A 3 -20.33 -22.53 9.44
C GLU A 3 -21.85 -22.66 9.58
N THR A 4 -22.29 -23.79 10.11
CA THR A 4 -23.71 -24.07 10.30
C THR A 4 -24.33 -23.31 11.45
N SER A 5 -23.51 -22.81 12.39
CA SER A 5 -23.94 -21.98 13.50
C SER A 5 -23.77 -20.51 13.17
N ARG A 6 -24.84 -19.76 13.30
CA ARG A 6 -24.78 -18.32 13.09
C ARG A 6 -24.11 -17.63 14.27
N LEU A 7 -23.15 -16.78 13.95
CA LEU A 7 -22.57 -15.90 14.95
C LEU A 7 -23.53 -14.73 15.22
N THR A 8 -23.57 -14.29 16.47
CA THR A 8 -24.30 -13.06 16.82
C THR A 8 -23.53 -11.84 16.32
N ALA A 9 -24.22 -10.70 16.21
CA ALA A 9 -23.56 -9.45 15.83
C ALA A 9 -22.40 -9.13 16.79
N ASP A 10 -22.58 -9.37 18.10
CA ASP A 10 -21.53 -9.13 19.09
C ASP A 10 -20.33 -10.06 18.88
N GLN A 11 -20.56 -11.31 18.53
CA GLN A 11 -19.48 -12.25 18.21
C GLN A 11 -18.72 -11.84 16.97
N ILE A 12 -19.42 -11.37 15.95
CA ILE A 12 -18.82 -10.86 14.71
C ILE A 12 -18.01 -9.61 15.01
N LEU A 13 -18.53 -8.69 15.80
CA LEU A 13 -17.80 -7.49 16.20
C LEU A 13 -16.50 -7.85 16.92
N ASP A 14 -16.53 -8.81 17.83
CA ASP A 14 -15.34 -9.26 18.54
C ASP A 14 -14.29 -9.84 17.56
N LYS A 15 -14.71 -10.66 16.62
CA LYS A 15 -13.81 -11.19 15.58
C LYS A 15 -13.21 -10.08 14.74
N MET A 16 -14.01 -9.07 14.38
CA MET A 16 -13.54 -7.97 13.55
C MET A 16 -12.58 -7.06 14.31
N ALA A 17 -12.82 -6.84 15.60
CA ALA A 17 -11.88 -6.09 16.44
C ALA A 17 -10.49 -6.79 16.46
N LYS A 18 -10.48 -8.09 16.59
CA LYS A 18 -9.24 -8.89 16.54
C LYS A 18 -8.59 -8.83 15.16
N TYR A 19 -9.39 -8.88 14.10
CA TYR A 19 -8.91 -8.76 12.72
C TYR A 19 -8.19 -7.42 12.51
N CYS A 20 -8.77 -6.33 13.02
CA CYS A 20 -8.17 -5.00 12.94
C CYS A 20 -6.93 -4.86 13.83
N ALA A 21 -6.93 -5.54 14.99
CA ALA A 21 -5.79 -5.49 15.91
C ALA A 21 -4.57 -6.25 15.38
N TYR A 22 -4.78 -7.25 14.55
CA TYR A 22 -3.70 -8.06 14.00
C TYR A 22 -2.78 -7.25 13.09
N GLN A 23 -3.34 -6.39 12.24
CA GLN A 23 -2.61 -5.45 11.40
C GLN A 23 -3.54 -4.33 10.94
N GLU A 24 -2.97 -3.24 10.45
CA GLU A 24 -3.75 -2.16 9.88
C GLU A 24 -4.58 -2.65 8.69
N ARG A 25 -5.84 -2.23 8.65
CA ARG A 25 -6.79 -2.58 7.59
C ARG A 25 -7.44 -1.31 7.07
N SER A 26 -7.77 -1.30 5.77
CA SER A 26 -8.61 -0.24 5.23
C SER A 26 -10.08 -0.53 5.54
N VAL A 27 -10.92 0.50 5.49
CA VAL A 27 -12.36 0.34 5.67
C VAL A 27 -12.93 -0.65 4.65
N LYS A 28 -12.45 -0.59 3.41
CA LYS A 28 -12.87 -1.53 2.37
C LYS A 28 -12.52 -2.97 2.72
N GLU A 29 -11.30 -3.22 3.21
CA GLU A 29 -10.89 -4.57 3.62
C GLU A 29 -11.77 -5.11 4.75
N VAL A 30 -12.09 -4.26 5.73
CA VAL A 30 -12.98 -4.63 6.84
C VAL A 30 -14.40 -4.92 6.33
N THR A 31 -14.90 -4.07 5.44
CA THR A 31 -16.23 -4.25 4.83
C THR A 31 -16.30 -5.56 4.06
N ASP A 32 -15.29 -5.83 3.25
CA ASP A 32 -15.23 -7.07 2.45
C ASP A 32 -15.17 -8.30 3.37
N LYS A 33 -14.41 -8.21 4.45
CA LYS A 33 -14.34 -9.30 5.44
C LYS A 33 -15.69 -9.53 6.13
N LEU A 34 -16.39 -8.46 6.52
CA LEU A 34 -17.72 -8.55 7.14
C LEU A 34 -18.73 -9.23 6.22
N LYS A 35 -18.64 -9.00 4.91
CA LYS A 35 -19.54 -9.62 3.94
C LYS A 35 -19.37 -11.13 3.83
N THR A 36 -18.30 -11.69 4.39
CA THR A 36 -18.12 -13.15 4.42
C THR A 36 -18.96 -13.81 5.51
N PHE A 37 -19.50 -13.04 6.46
CA PHE A 37 -20.39 -13.54 7.50
C PHE A 37 -21.84 -13.43 7.03
N GLU A 38 -22.71 -14.27 7.59
CA GLU A 38 -24.16 -14.11 7.42
C GLU A 38 -24.63 -12.98 8.33
N ILE A 39 -24.76 -11.78 7.76
CA ILE A 39 -25.06 -10.57 8.52
C ILE A 39 -26.02 -9.70 7.72
N SER A 40 -26.97 -9.06 8.40
CA SER A 40 -27.86 -8.10 7.76
C SER A 40 -27.08 -6.84 7.40
N GLU A 41 -27.59 -6.11 6.42
CA GLU A 41 -26.96 -4.82 6.05
C GLU A 41 -26.97 -3.84 7.20
N LYS A 42 -28.01 -3.85 8.03
CA LYS A 42 -28.10 -3.01 9.20
C LYS A 42 -26.99 -3.31 10.20
N ASP A 43 -26.79 -4.59 10.52
CA ASP A 43 -25.74 -5.00 11.46
C ASP A 43 -24.34 -4.73 10.89
N LEU A 44 -24.17 -4.95 9.59
CA LEU A 44 -22.91 -4.66 8.91
C LEU A 44 -22.57 -3.18 9.05
N GLU A 45 -23.52 -2.29 8.76
CA GLU A 45 -23.31 -0.86 8.87
C GLU A 45 -23.01 -0.42 10.32
N GLU A 46 -23.74 -0.96 11.29
CA GLU A 46 -23.51 -0.67 12.70
C GLU A 46 -22.12 -1.09 13.16
N ILE A 47 -21.67 -2.27 12.74
CA ILE A 47 -20.34 -2.78 13.09
C ILE A 47 -19.25 -1.92 12.45
N ILE A 48 -19.39 -1.58 11.17
CA ILE A 48 -18.42 -0.73 10.49
C ILE A 48 -18.31 0.62 11.18
N ASN A 49 -19.45 1.23 11.48
CA ASN A 49 -19.48 2.54 12.16
C ASN A 49 -18.84 2.47 13.54
N TYR A 50 -19.11 1.41 14.29
CA TYR A 50 -18.46 1.20 15.58
C TYR A 50 -16.94 1.11 15.46
N LEU A 51 -16.46 0.32 14.49
CA LEU A 51 -15.01 0.14 14.28
C LEU A 51 -14.33 1.44 13.85
N ILE A 52 -15.00 2.24 13.02
CA ILE A 52 -14.48 3.55 12.60
C ILE A 52 -14.47 4.52 13.80
N ASP A 53 -15.58 4.64 14.50
CA ASP A 53 -15.74 5.60 15.60
C ASP A 53 -14.79 5.32 16.75
N ASN A 54 -14.49 4.05 16.99
CA ASN A 54 -13.58 3.64 18.04
C ASN A 54 -12.14 3.43 17.55
N LYS A 55 -11.85 3.86 16.32
CA LYS A 55 -10.51 3.87 15.72
C LYS A 55 -9.85 2.49 15.59
N PHE A 56 -10.64 1.44 15.54
CA PHE A 56 -10.13 0.12 15.18
C PHE A 56 -9.70 0.08 13.72
N VAL A 57 -10.37 0.85 12.87
CA VAL A 57 -10.02 1.01 11.46
C VAL A 57 -9.97 2.49 11.12
N ASN A 58 -8.95 2.88 10.35
CA ASN A 58 -8.75 4.28 9.99
C ASN A 58 -7.94 4.32 8.69
N ASP A 59 -8.56 4.79 7.61
CA ASP A 59 -7.93 4.82 6.29
C ASP A 59 -6.71 5.73 6.23
N GLU A 60 -6.70 6.86 6.95
CA GLU A 60 -5.54 7.74 7.00
C GLU A 60 -4.35 7.03 7.65
N ARG A 61 -4.57 6.40 8.78
CA ARG A 61 -3.54 5.64 9.48
C ARG A 61 -3.03 4.48 8.61
N PHE A 62 -3.97 3.79 7.94
CA PHE A 62 -3.63 2.72 7.01
C PHE A 62 -2.73 3.22 5.88
N ALA A 63 -3.12 4.33 5.24
CA ALA A 63 -2.36 4.89 4.12
C ALA A 63 -0.96 5.30 4.53
N HIS A 64 -0.79 5.97 5.67
CA HIS A 64 0.53 6.37 6.16
C HIS A 64 1.42 5.16 6.46
N ALA A 65 0.90 4.15 7.13
CA ALA A 65 1.65 2.93 7.42
C ALA A 65 2.03 2.18 6.14
N PHE A 66 1.11 2.11 5.18
CA PHE A 66 1.32 1.45 3.90
C PHE A 66 2.43 2.14 3.10
N VAL A 67 2.38 3.47 2.99
CA VAL A 67 3.40 4.25 2.28
C VAL A 67 4.78 4.02 2.89
N ARG A 68 4.90 4.16 4.21
CA ARG A 68 6.19 3.97 4.90
C ARG A 68 6.75 2.57 4.67
N GLY A 69 5.91 1.55 4.83
CA GLY A 69 6.35 0.17 4.68
C GLY A 69 6.78 -0.16 3.25
N LYS A 70 6.02 0.30 2.26
CA LYS A 70 6.32 0.00 0.87
C LYS A 70 7.58 0.73 0.37
N ILE A 71 7.79 1.96 0.78
CA ILE A 71 9.01 2.69 0.43
C ILE A 71 10.22 2.08 1.16
N ASN A 72 10.12 1.88 2.47
CA ASN A 72 11.28 1.52 3.28
C ASN A 72 11.63 0.03 3.26
N GLN A 73 10.63 -0.84 3.16
CA GLN A 73 10.85 -2.29 3.23
C GLN A 73 10.73 -2.98 1.88
N SER A 74 9.75 -2.57 1.07
CA SER A 74 9.47 -3.24 -0.19
C SER A 74 10.15 -2.58 -1.39
N GLY A 75 10.66 -1.37 -1.24
CA GLY A 75 11.33 -0.67 -2.33
C GLY A 75 10.40 -0.27 -3.47
N TRP A 76 9.15 0.10 -3.14
CA TRP A 76 8.19 0.54 -4.15
C TRP A 76 8.30 2.05 -4.40
N GLY A 77 8.03 2.44 -5.64
CA GLY A 77 7.83 3.85 -5.97
C GLY A 77 6.39 4.29 -5.78
N VAL A 78 6.18 5.60 -5.81
CA VAL A 78 4.87 6.20 -5.49
C VAL A 78 3.75 5.79 -6.43
N ASN A 79 4.04 5.53 -7.71
CA ASN A 79 3.00 5.14 -8.68
C ASN A 79 2.39 3.78 -8.31
N LYS A 80 3.22 2.82 -7.91
CA LYS A 80 2.75 1.51 -7.50
C LYS A 80 2.00 1.58 -6.16
N ILE A 81 2.50 2.38 -5.23
CA ILE A 81 1.84 2.59 -3.94
C ILE A 81 0.46 3.19 -4.15
N ARG A 82 0.36 4.24 -4.96
CA ARG A 82 -0.91 4.92 -5.28
C ARG A 82 -1.91 3.93 -5.86
N PHE A 83 -1.48 3.13 -6.82
CA PHE A 83 -2.35 2.14 -7.47
C PHE A 83 -2.92 1.16 -6.45
N HIS A 84 -2.07 0.61 -5.58
CA HIS A 84 -2.53 -0.35 -4.58
C HIS A 84 -3.43 0.26 -3.52
N LEU A 85 -3.16 1.50 -3.10
CA LEU A 85 -4.03 2.21 -2.15
C LEU A 85 -5.40 2.50 -2.76
N MET A 86 -5.46 2.85 -4.04
CA MET A 86 -6.73 3.04 -4.74
C MET A 86 -7.53 1.74 -4.77
N GLN A 87 -6.89 0.61 -5.00
CA GLN A 87 -7.55 -0.69 -4.98
C GLN A 87 -8.09 -1.06 -3.59
N LYS A 88 -7.47 -0.55 -2.55
CA LYS A 88 -7.91 -0.75 -1.16
C LYS A 88 -8.98 0.26 -0.73
N GLY A 89 -9.50 1.03 -1.66
CA GLY A 89 -10.61 1.95 -1.40
C GLY A 89 -10.21 3.24 -0.70
N ILE A 90 -8.92 3.58 -0.69
CA ILE A 90 -8.46 4.81 -0.05
C ILE A 90 -8.76 6.00 -0.96
N ALA A 91 -9.31 7.07 -0.38
CA ALA A 91 -9.63 8.28 -1.12
C ALA A 91 -8.37 8.97 -1.65
N LYS A 92 -8.49 9.59 -2.82
CA LYS A 92 -7.37 10.28 -3.47
C LYS A 92 -6.70 11.29 -2.55
N GLU A 93 -7.49 12.08 -1.82
CA GLU A 93 -6.98 13.10 -0.90
C GLU A 93 -6.13 12.48 0.22
N THR A 94 -6.57 11.35 0.74
CA THR A 94 -5.85 10.61 1.78
C THR A 94 -4.54 10.04 1.24
N ILE A 95 -4.57 9.51 0.01
CA ILE A 95 -3.36 9.02 -0.66
C ILE A 95 -2.35 10.16 -0.86
N ASP A 96 -2.82 11.29 -1.40
CA ASP A 96 -1.95 12.43 -1.67
C ASP A 96 -1.30 12.96 -0.40
N GLU A 97 -2.06 13.03 0.70
CA GLU A 97 -1.52 13.44 1.99
C GLU A 97 -0.46 12.47 2.51
N ALA A 98 -0.74 11.19 2.46
CA ALA A 98 0.20 10.17 2.92
C ALA A 98 1.50 10.19 2.11
N LEU A 99 1.40 10.30 0.79
CA LEU A 99 2.57 10.39 -0.09
C LEU A 99 3.32 11.71 0.12
N GLY A 100 2.60 12.80 0.39
CA GLY A 100 3.19 14.12 0.62
C GLY A 100 4.07 14.22 1.86
N GLN A 101 3.96 13.28 2.79
CA GLN A 101 4.79 13.20 3.98
C GLN A 101 6.09 12.41 3.78
N THR A 102 6.29 11.90 2.57
CA THR A 102 7.51 11.17 2.24
C THR A 102 8.69 12.15 2.16
N ASP A 103 9.80 11.79 2.80
CA ASP A 103 11.05 12.53 2.67
C ASP A 103 11.60 12.33 1.26
N GLU A 104 11.64 13.40 0.46
CA GLU A 104 12.05 13.31 -0.95
C GLU A 104 13.50 12.87 -1.11
N ASP A 105 14.39 13.33 -0.24
CA ASP A 105 15.80 12.95 -0.30
C ASP A 105 15.99 11.47 0.01
N LEU A 106 15.28 10.97 1.02
CA LEU A 106 15.32 9.57 1.38
C LEU A 106 14.71 8.70 0.26
N TYR A 107 13.61 9.13 -0.31
CA TYR A 107 12.98 8.44 -1.42
C TYR A 107 13.92 8.33 -2.63
N ARG A 108 14.56 9.43 -2.99
CA ARG A 108 15.55 9.47 -4.07
C ARG A 108 16.74 8.54 -3.76
N GLN A 109 17.22 8.54 -2.53
CA GLN A 109 18.29 7.65 -2.11
C GLN A 109 17.91 6.18 -2.19
N ARG A 110 16.67 5.84 -1.85
CA ARG A 110 16.15 4.48 -2.02
C ARG A 110 16.20 4.04 -3.48
N LEU A 111 15.78 4.92 -4.38
CA LEU A 111 15.84 4.63 -5.82
C LEU A 111 17.29 4.41 -6.27
N ILE A 112 18.21 5.26 -5.85
CA ILE A 112 19.63 5.11 -6.19
C ILE A 112 20.15 3.74 -5.73
N ASN A 113 19.85 3.35 -4.51
CA ASN A 113 20.30 2.08 -3.95
C ASN A 113 19.72 0.88 -4.71
N ILE A 114 18.45 0.95 -5.08
CA ILE A 114 17.78 -0.08 -5.88
C ILE A 114 18.46 -0.22 -7.25
N LEU A 115 18.73 0.89 -7.91
CA LEU A 115 19.38 0.90 -9.21
C LEU A 115 20.81 0.39 -9.13
N LYS A 116 21.56 0.79 -8.10
CA LYS A 116 22.94 0.28 -7.90
C LYS A 116 22.96 -1.23 -7.71
N THR A 117 22.06 -1.75 -6.90
CA THR A 117 21.96 -3.19 -6.67
C THR A 117 21.61 -3.93 -7.95
N LYS A 118 20.61 -3.44 -8.69
CA LYS A 118 20.17 -4.07 -9.93
C LYS A 118 21.23 -3.97 -11.01
N SER A 119 21.99 -2.89 -11.05
CA SER A 119 23.07 -2.67 -12.03
C SER A 119 24.10 -3.79 -12.02
N LYS A 120 24.33 -4.40 -10.86
CA LYS A 120 25.28 -5.51 -10.72
C LYS A 120 24.86 -6.79 -11.45
N THR A 121 23.58 -6.95 -11.72
CA THR A 121 23.02 -8.15 -12.34
C THR A 121 22.56 -7.95 -13.78
N ILE A 122 22.48 -6.70 -14.24
CA ILE A 122 22.04 -6.41 -15.60
C ILE A 122 23.17 -6.67 -16.58
N LYS A 123 22.83 -7.38 -17.65
CA LYS A 123 23.71 -7.62 -18.78
C LYS A 123 23.32 -6.70 -19.92
N ALA A 124 24.26 -5.91 -20.38
CA ALA A 124 24.06 -4.99 -21.48
C ALA A 124 25.38 -4.75 -22.22
N GLU A 125 25.31 -4.59 -23.53
CA GLU A 125 26.48 -4.36 -24.36
C GLU A 125 26.85 -2.89 -24.44
N THR A 126 25.87 -1.99 -24.21
CA THR A 126 26.09 -0.55 -24.26
C THR A 126 25.59 0.11 -22.99
N ASP A 127 26.12 1.30 -22.69
CA ASP A 127 25.64 2.11 -21.57
C ASP A 127 24.18 2.51 -21.74
N PHE A 128 23.78 2.85 -22.97
CA PHE A 128 22.39 3.18 -23.28
C PHE A 128 21.45 2.02 -22.98
N GLU A 129 21.80 0.81 -23.41
CA GLU A 129 21.00 -0.39 -23.13
C GLU A 129 20.91 -0.66 -21.64
N ARG A 130 22.02 -0.50 -20.90
CA ARG A 130 22.05 -0.67 -19.45
C ARG A 130 21.08 0.29 -18.78
N LYS A 131 21.15 1.58 -19.11
CA LYS A 131 20.26 2.60 -18.53
C LYS A 131 18.80 2.33 -18.87
N ARG A 132 18.53 1.91 -20.09
CA ARG A 132 17.16 1.57 -20.50
C ARG A 132 16.58 0.40 -19.68
N LYS A 133 17.38 -0.63 -19.44
CA LYS A 133 16.97 -1.78 -18.63
C LYS A 133 16.78 -1.39 -17.16
N LEU A 134 17.66 -0.57 -16.62
CA LEU A 134 17.52 -0.05 -15.26
C LEU A 134 16.28 0.81 -15.11
N ALA A 135 16.00 1.67 -16.08
CA ALA A 135 14.80 2.50 -16.08
C ALA A 135 13.54 1.64 -16.07
N ALA A 136 13.48 0.64 -16.93
CA ALA A 136 12.33 -0.27 -17.01
C ALA A 136 12.10 -0.98 -15.67
N TYR A 137 13.16 -1.44 -15.03
CA TYR A 137 13.08 -2.09 -13.73
C TYR A 137 12.52 -1.16 -12.66
N ALA A 138 13.06 0.06 -12.56
CA ALA A 138 12.61 1.03 -11.56
C ALA A 138 11.17 1.46 -11.81
N MET A 139 10.78 1.67 -13.06
CA MET A 139 9.42 2.06 -13.40
C MET A 139 8.42 0.94 -13.10
N GLN A 140 8.82 -0.31 -13.27
CA GLN A 140 8.00 -1.46 -12.88
C GLN A 140 7.77 -1.50 -11.36
N LYS A 141 8.74 -1.05 -10.59
CA LYS A 141 8.61 -0.93 -9.13
C LYS A 141 7.78 0.29 -8.72
N GLY A 142 7.39 1.12 -9.66
CA GLY A 142 6.49 2.25 -9.43
C GLY A 142 7.16 3.60 -9.33
N PHE A 143 8.46 3.71 -9.57
CA PHE A 143 9.15 4.99 -9.54
C PHE A 143 8.78 5.83 -10.76
N GLU A 144 8.64 7.13 -10.56
CA GLU A 144 8.26 8.06 -11.62
C GLU A 144 9.38 8.14 -12.67
N GLY A 145 8.98 8.09 -13.94
CA GLY A 145 9.94 8.07 -15.04
C GLY A 145 10.88 9.26 -15.06
N ALA A 146 10.37 10.46 -14.78
CA ALA A 146 11.20 11.66 -14.75
C ALA A 146 12.30 11.57 -13.69
N LEU A 147 11.97 11.10 -12.49
CA LEU A 147 12.95 10.92 -11.42
C LEU A 147 13.96 9.83 -11.78
N VAL A 148 13.48 8.73 -12.34
CA VAL A 148 14.36 7.61 -12.73
C VAL A 148 15.43 8.08 -13.72
N TRP A 149 15.05 8.78 -14.76
CA TRP A 149 16.00 9.26 -15.77
C TRP A 149 16.92 10.34 -15.23
N GLU A 150 16.43 11.21 -14.33
CA GLU A 150 17.28 12.18 -13.64
C GLU A 150 18.38 11.47 -12.83
N VAL A 151 18.00 10.46 -12.05
CA VAL A 151 18.96 9.68 -11.24
C VAL A 151 19.95 8.94 -12.13
N LEU A 152 19.48 8.33 -13.22
CA LEU A 152 20.38 7.62 -14.14
C LEU A 152 21.37 8.58 -14.79
N LYS A 153 20.93 9.78 -15.14
CA LYS A 153 21.81 10.79 -15.71
C LYS A 153 22.87 11.27 -14.73
N GLU A 154 22.50 11.48 -13.46
CA GLU A 154 23.40 12.06 -12.47
C GLU A 154 24.29 11.03 -11.78
N CYS A 155 23.84 9.80 -11.61
CA CYS A 155 24.50 8.81 -10.77
C CYS A 155 25.05 7.60 -11.51
N PHE A 156 24.80 7.48 -12.82
CA PHE A 156 25.18 6.30 -13.61
C PHE A 156 25.79 6.62 -14.98
#